data_38f08ab68eab17acf7a8661b1df9740c
#
_entry.id   38f08ab68eab17acf7a8661b1df9740c
#
_cell.length_a   1.000
_cell.length_b   1.000
_cell.length_c   1.000
_cell.angle_alpha   90.00
_cell.angle_beta   90.00
_cell.angle_gamma   90.00
#
_symmetry.space_group_name_H-M   'P 1'
#
loop_
_entity.id
_entity.type
_entity.pdbx_description
1 polymer ?
#
loop_
_entity_poly.entity_id
_entity_poly.type
_entity_poly.pdbx_seq_one_letter_code
_entity_poly.pdbx_strand_id
1 'polypeptide(L)'
;MTRMALVVDDSMLIRHTVCRFLEERGYAVESATNGVDALERLKEIHPDILITDMMMPKMDGSQLITELKKHPSTARIPIILLAGRQSAVGRPPECRADATIWKDIDIVTQLEKALQKALGAEV
;
A
#
# COMPACT_ATOMS: atom_id res chain seq x y z
N MET A 1 3.46 19.08 -9.09
CA MET A 1 2.16 18.41 -8.95
C MET A 1 2.17 17.52 -7.72
N THR A 2 1.06 17.52 -7.00
CA THR A 2 0.94 16.72 -5.80
C THR A 2 0.69 15.25 -6.16
N ARG A 3 1.51 14.36 -5.60
CA ARG A 3 1.27 12.93 -5.75
C ARG A 3 0.20 12.47 -4.80
N MET A 4 -0.57 11.48 -5.19
CA MET A 4 -1.63 10.91 -4.36
C MET A 4 -1.27 9.48 -3.96
N ALA A 5 -1.52 9.16 -2.70
CA ALA A 5 -1.31 7.82 -2.17
C ALA A 5 -2.62 7.28 -1.61
N LEU A 6 -2.87 5.99 -1.81
CA LEU A 6 -3.96 5.28 -1.17
C LEU A 6 -3.36 4.31 -0.15
N VAL A 7 -3.78 4.44 1.10
CA VAL A 7 -3.30 3.61 2.20
C VAL A 7 -4.43 2.68 2.65
N VAL A 8 -4.18 1.38 2.61
CA VAL A 8 -5.19 0.36 2.93
C VAL A 8 -4.71 -0.47 4.11
N ASP A 9 -5.36 -0.32 5.24
CA ASP A 9 -5.03 -1.07 6.46
C ASP A 9 -6.22 -1.03 7.40
N ASP A 10 -6.54 -2.16 8.02
CA ASP A 10 -7.63 -2.21 8.99
C ASP A 10 -7.23 -1.68 10.37
N SER A 11 -5.93 -1.49 10.61
CA SER A 11 -5.44 -0.92 11.86
C SER A 11 -5.44 0.60 11.77
N MET A 12 -6.20 1.26 12.63
CA MET A 12 -6.23 2.72 12.67
C MET A 12 -4.85 3.30 12.97
N LEU A 13 -4.10 2.67 13.87
CA LEU A 13 -2.78 3.15 14.25
C LEU A 13 -1.80 3.13 13.08
N ILE A 14 -1.72 2.00 12.39
CA ILE A 14 -0.82 1.87 11.23
C ILE A 14 -1.25 2.82 10.12
N ARG A 15 -2.55 2.87 9.83
CA ARG A 15 -3.08 3.75 8.79
C ARG A 15 -2.74 5.21 9.07
N HIS A 16 -2.93 5.63 10.33
CA HIS A 16 -2.61 6.98 10.73
C HIS A 16 -1.11 7.29 10.58
N THR A 17 -0.27 6.37 11.03
CA THR A 17 1.19 6.53 10.96
C THR A 17 1.66 6.69 9.51
N VAL A 18 1.17 5.84 8.63
CA VAL A 18 1.56 5.87 7.21
C VAL A 18 1.01 7.10 6.52
N CYS A 19 -0.24 7.46 6.77
CA CYS A 19 -0.85 8.64 6.17
C CYS A 19 -0.10 9.91 6.56
N ARG A 20 0.21 10.03 7.84
CA ARG A 20 0.93 11.21 8.34
C ARG A 20 2.32 11.32 7.72
N PHE A 21 3.03 10.21 7.63
CA PHE A 21 4.34 10.17 6.98
C PHE A 21 4.27 10.71 5.55
N LEU A 22 3.26 10.26 4.80
CA LEU A 22 3.11 10.67 3.41
C LEU A 22 2.67 12.13 3.29
N GLU A 23 1.77 12.57 4.15
CA GLU A 23 1.32 13.97 4.15
C GLU A 23 2.47 14.92 4.43
N GLU A 24 3.37 14.55 5.33
CA GLU A 24 4.54 15.38 5.65
C GLU A 24 5.49 15.51 4.46
N ARG A 25 5.38 14.59 3.50
CA ARG A 25 6.19 14.64 2.27
C ARG A 25 5.43 15.22 1.08
N GLY A 26 4.28 15.82 1.33
CA GLY A 26 3.53 16.53 0.30
C GLY A 26 2.56 15.66 -0.50
N TYR A 27 2.30 14.42 -0.08
CA TYR A 27 1.30 13.60 -0.74
C TYR A 27 -0.11 13.99 -0.32
N ALA A 28 -1.05 13.92 -1.27
CA ALA A 28 -2.46 13.87 -0.95
C ALA A 28 -2.77 12.42 -0.61
N VAL A 29 -3.41 12.16 0.53
CA VAL A 29 -3.59 10.79 1.01
C VAL A 29 -5.07 10.47 1.16
N GLU A 30 -5.48 9.34 0.59
CA GLU A 30 -6.78 8.72 0.84
C GLU A 30 -6.53 7.41 1.56
N SER A 31 -7.51 6.94 2.30
CA SER A 31 -7.34 5.69 3.04
C SER A 31 -8.56 4.79 2.91
N ALA A 32 -8.33 3.50 3.10
CA ALA A 32 -9.37 2.48 3.08
C ALA A 32 -9.07 1.47 4.18
N THR A 33 -10.10 0.78 4.65
CA THR A 33 -9.97 -0.14 5.78
C THR A 33 -9.80 -1.60 5.37
N ASN A 34 -10.05 -1.91 4.11
CA ASN A 34 -9.89 -3.26 3.58
C ASN A 34 -9.83 -3.20 2.05
N GLY A 35 -9.59 -4.35 1.42
CA GLY A 35 -9.45 -4.40 -0.03
C GLY A 35 -10.72 -4.04 -0.79
N VAL A 36 -11.88 -4.40 -0.25
CA VAL A 36 -13.15 -4.07 -0.91
C VAL A 36 -13.36 -2.55 -0.92
N ASP A 37 -13.12 -1.90 0.22
CA ASP A 37 -13.21 -0.45 0.32
C ASP A 37 -12.21 0.24 -0.60
N ALA A 38 -10.99 -0.32 -0.69
CA ALA A 38 -9.97 0.21 -1.59
C ALA A 38 -10.42 0.18 -3.04
N LEU A 39 -11.02 -0.93 -3.48
CA LEU A 39 -11.51 -1.04 -4.86
C LEU A 39 -12.63 -0.03 -5.15
N GLU A 40 -13.49 0.22 -4.17
CA GLU A 40 -14.53 1.24 -4.32
C GLU A 40 -13.92 2.63 -4.51
N ARG A 41 -12.91 2.96 -3.71
CA ARG A 41 -12.25 4.26 -3.83
C ARG A 41 -11.52 4.41 -5.15
N LEU A 42 -10.95 3.34 -5.67
CA LEU A 42 -10.23 3.36 -6.93
C LEU A 42 -11.12 3.62 -8.14
N LYS A 43 -12.43 3.55 -7.99
CA LYS A 43 -13.37 3.97 -9.03
C LYS A 43 -13.38 5.49 -9.20
N GLU A 44 -12.98 6.23 -8.18
CA GLU A 44 -13.05 7.68 -8.15
C GLU A 44 -11.69 8.36 -8.14
N ILE A 45 -10.64 7.67 -7.70
CA ILE A 45 -9.31 8.26 -7.59
C ILE A 45 -8.28 7.45 -8.36
N HIS A 46 -7.19 8.11 -8.74
CA HIS A 46 -6.06 7.47 -9.46
C HIS A 46 -4.77 7.74 -8.68
N PRO A 47 -4.46 6.94 -7.66
CA PRO A 47 -3.28 7.18 -6.86
C PRO A 47 -2.00 6.90 -7.64
N ASP A 48 -0.95 7.61 -7.27
CA ASP A 48 0.39 7.38 -7.81
C ASP A 48 1.09 6.22 -7.13
N ILE A 49 0.62 5.85 -5.93
CA ILE A 49 1.15 4.71 -5.19
C ILE A 49 0.05 4.16 -4.27
N LEU A 50 0.08 2.85 -4.06
CA LEU A 50 -0.84 2.18 -3.14
C LEU A 50 -0.02 1.44 -2.09
N ILE A 51 -0.38 1.64 -0.82
CA ILE A 51 0.25 0.96 0.30
C ILE A 51 -0.82 0.13 0.98
N THR A 52 -0.64 -1.17 1.05
CA THR A 52 -1.67 -2.06 1.59
C THR A 52 -1.12 -3.04 2.60
N ASP A 53 -1.91 -3.28 3.64
CA ASP A 53 -1.67 -4.36 4.59
C ASP A 53 -1.88 -5.70 3.90
N MET A 54 -1.14 -6.71 4.33
CA MET A 54 -1.29 -8.08 3.86
C MET A 54 -2.54 -8.73 4.45
N MET A 55 -2.75 -8.56 5.76
CA MET A 55 -3.81 -9.26 6.49
C MET A 55 -4.94 -8.30 6.82
N MET A 56 -6.05 -8.46 6.11
CA MET A 56 -7.24 -7.63 6.30
C MET A 56 -8.48 -8.50 6.19
N PRO A 57 -9.59 -8.11 6.87
CA PRO A 57 -10.86 -8.81 6.67
C PRO A 57 -11.39 -8.56 5.28
N LYS A 58 -12.30 -9.41 4.83
CA LYS A 58 -13.01 -9.36 3.56
C LYS A 58 -12.12 -9.64 2.35
N MET A 59 -11.05 -8.86 2.16
CA MET A 59 -10.13 -9.04 1.04
C MET A 59 -8.74 -8.66 1.54
N ASP A 60 -7.83 -9.62 1.56
CA ASP A 60 -6.46 -9.37 2.02
C ASP A 60 -5.61 -8.67 0.96
N GLY A 61 -4.37 -8.30 1.33
CA GLY A 61 -3.48 -7.57 0.44
C GLY A 61 -3.14 -8.34 -0.83
N SER A 62 -2.95 -9.64 -0.73
CA SER A 62 -2.64 -10.47 -1.89
C SER A 62 -3.79 -10.49 -2.87
N GLN A 63 -5.02 -10.63 -2.37
CA GLN A 63 -6.22 -10.61 -3.22
C GLN A 63 -6.41 -9.23 -3.85
N LEU A 64 -6.17 -8.18 -3.09
CA LEU A 64 -6.27 -6.81 -3.62
C LEU A 64 -5.28 -6.59 -4.75
N ILE A 65 -4.03 -7.01 -4.56
CA ILE A 65 -3.00 -6.87 -5.61
C ILE A 65 -3.41 -7.63 -6.86
N THR A 66 -3.93 -8.84 -6.69
CA THR A 66 -4.40 -9.64 -7.82
C THR A 66 -5.49 -8.91 -8.60
N GLU A 67 -6.46 -8.32 -7.89
CA GLU A 67 -7.52 -7.56 -8.55
C GLU A 67 -6.98 -6.34 -9.29
N LEU A 68 -6.02 -5.62 -8.67
CA LEU A 68 -5.43 -4.46 -9.33
C LEU A 68 -4.71 -4.83 -10.63
N LYS A 69 -4.04 -5.97 -10.65
CA LYS A 69 -3.30 -6.40 -11.84
C LYS A 69 -4.20 -6.87 -12.97
N LYS A 70 -5.47 -7.16 -12.69
CA LYS A 70 -6.42 -7.58 -13.73
C LYS A 70 -6.96 -6.43 -14.56
N HIS A 71 -6.90 -5.20 -14.06
CA HIS A 71 -7.49 -4.05 -14.73
C HIS A 71 -6.41 -3.11 -15.26
N PRO A 72 -6.46 -2.73 -16.54
CA PRO A 72 -5.44 -1.85 -17.12
C PRO A 72 -5.29 -0.52 -16.38
N SER A 73 -6.38 0.01 -15.83
CA SER A 73 -6.35 1.30 -15.15
C SER A 73 -5.58 1.27 -13.84
N THR A 74 -5.41 0.09 -13.23
CA THR A 74 -4.75 -0.05 -11.92
C THR A 74 -3.52 -0.95 -11.96
N ALA A 75 -3.30 -1.66 -13.06
CA ALA A 75 -2.23 -2.67 -13.15
C ALA A 75 -0.84 -2.08 -12.97
N ARG A 76 -0.66 -0.81 -13.29
CA ARG A 76 0.66 -0.14 -13.24
C ARG A 76 0.88 0.67 -11.98
N ILE A 77 -0.09 0.74 -11.08
CA ILE A 77 0.10 1.48 -9.83
C ILE A 77 1.17 0.79 -9.00
N PRO A 78 2.24 1.51 -8.60
CA PRO A 78 3.24 0.93 -7.72
C PRO A 78 2.64 0.55 -6.38
N ILE A 79 3.04 -0.58 -5.82
CA ILE A 79 2.45 -1.16 -4.62
C ILE A 79 3.52 -1.42 -3.56
N ILE A 80 3.25 -0.95 -2.34
CA ILE A 80 4.05 -1.28 -1.17
C ILE A 80 3.20 -2.14 -0.24
N LEU A 81 3.71 -3.30 0.14
CA LEU A 81 3.01 -4.24 1.00
C LEU A 81 3.49 -4.09 2.45
N LEU A 82 2.55 -3.96 3.37
CA LEU A 82 2.83 -3.94 4.80
C LEU A 82 2.57 -5.34 5.37
N ALA A 83 3.59 -5.97 5.92
CA ALA A 83 3.49 -7.35 6.40
C ALA A 83 4.02 -7.49 7.81
N GLY A 84 3.31 -8.22 8.66
CA GLY A 84 3.83 -8.65 9.95
C GLY A 84 4.68 -9.91 9.77
N ARG A 85 5.47 -10.26 10.80
CA ARG A 85 6.31 -11.45 10.75
C ARG A 85 5.50 -12.71 10.49
N GLN A 86 4.32 -12.78 11.08
CA GLN A 86 3.48 -13.96 10.92
C GLN A 86 2.99 -14.14 9.49
N SER A 87 2.75 -13.03 8.80
CA SER A 87 2.31 -13.11 7.40
C SER A 87 3.46 -13.40 6.45
N ALA A 88 4.71 -13.30 6.89
CA ALA A 88 5.85 -13.69 6.08
C ALA A 88 5.93 -15.22 5.94
N VAL A 89 5.47 -15.96 6.93
CA VAL A 89 5.45 -17.42 6.88
C VAL A 89 4.28 -17.86 6.02
N GLY A 90 4.58 -18.61 4.96
CA GLY A 90 3.54 -19.07 4.05
C GLY A 90 3.03 -18.02 3.09
N ARG A 91 3.71 -16.89 2.99
CA ARG A 91 3.33 -15.85 2.05
C ARG A 91 3.44 -16.38 0.61
N PRO A 92 2.42 -16.13 -0.23
CA PRO A 92 2.47 -16.59 -1.61
C PRO A 92 3.66 -15.96 -2.35
N PRO A 93 4.43 -16.76 -3.10
CA PRO A 93 5.57 -16.23 -3.84
C PRO A 93 5.17 -15.31 -4.98
N GLU A 94 3.93 -15.39 -5.45
CA GLU A 94 3.44 -14.57 -6.55
C GLU A 94 2.89 -13.22 -6.11
N CYS A 95 3.12 -12.82 -4.86
CA CYS A 95 2.72 -11.48 -4.42
C CYS A 95 3.55 -10.44 -5.16
N ARG A 96 2.89 -9.58 -5.94
CA ARG A 96 3.53 -8.68 -6.90
C ARG A 96 3.72 -7.26 -6.39
N ALA A 97 3.99 -7.10 -5.12
CA ALA A 97 4.30 -5.78 -4.57
C ALA A 97 5.67 -5.33 -5.05
N ASP A 98 5.81 -4.04 -5.30
CA ASP A 98 7.09 -3.45 -5.68
C ASP A 98 8.06 -3.37 -4.52
N ALA A 99 7.54 -3.29 -3.30
CA ALA A 99 8.36 -3.31 -2.09
C ALA A 99 7.53 -3.87 -0.95
N THR A 100 8.22 -4.41 0.07
CA THR A 100 7.56 -4.95 1.26
C THR A 100 8.15 -4.28 2.49
N ILE A 101 7.28 -3.87 3.42
CA ILE A 101 7.66 -3.27 4.69
C ILE A 101 7.19 -4.19 5.81
N TRP A 102 8.03 -4.37 6.81
CA TRP A 102 7.74 -5.20 7.97
C TRP A 102 7.22 -4.34 9.11
N LYS A 103 5.99 -4.59 9.56
CA LYS A 103 5.31 -3.76 10.56
C LYS A 103 5.97 -3.73 11.93
N ASP A 104 6.72 -4.75 12.27
CA ASP A 104 7.37 -4.88 13.57
C ASP A 104 8.76 -4.26 13.64
N ILE A 105 9.17 -3.57 12.58
CA ILE A 105 10.42 -2.82 12.50
C ILE A 105 10.05 -1.37 12.19
N ASP A 106 11.02 -0.45 12.36
CA ASP A 106 10.78 0.97 12.09
C ASP A 106 10.13 1.20 10.73
N ILE A 107 8.84 1.51 10.75
CA ILE A 107 8.05 1.69 9.52
C ILE A 107 8.53 2.91 8.74
N VAL A 108 8.85 4.00 9.42
CA VAL A 108 9.21 5.26 8.75
C VAL A 108 10.46 5.10 7.90
N THR A 109 11.51 4.50 8.46
CA THR A 109 12.74 4.28 7.71
C THR A 109 12.52 3.37 6.51
N GLN A 110 11.73 2.30 6.70
CA GLN A 110 11.41 1.40 5.61
C GLN A 110 10.57 2.07 4.54
N LEU A 111 9.64 2.95 4.93
CA LEU A 111 8.80 3.67 3.97
C LEU A 111 9.65 4.56 3.05
N GLU A 112 10.64 5.25 3.59
CA GLU A 112 11.51 6.08 2.77
C GLU A 112 12.19 5.26 1.68
N LYS A 113 12.75 4.12 2.06
CA LYS A 113 13.43 3.24 1.11
C LYS A 113 12.46 2.63 0.11
N ALA A 114 11.27 2.24 0.59
CA ALA A 114 10.27 1.62 -0.26
C ALA A 114 9.73 2.62 -1.30
N LEU A 115 9.53 3.87 -0.91
CA LEU A 115 9.09 4.89 -1.85
C LEU A 115 10.12 5.09 -2.96
N GLN A 116 11.39 5.15 -2.60
CA GLN A 116 12.46 5.28 -3.60
C GLN A 116 12.47 4.08 -4.55
N LYS A 117 12.29 2.89 -4.03
CA LYS A 117 12.27 1.68 -4.85
C LYS A 117 11.05 1.62 -5.76
N ALA A 118 9.89 1.98 -5.24
CA ALA A 118 8.63 1.87 -5.99
C ALA A 118 8.48 2.99 -7.03
N LEU A 119 8.92 4.20 -6.70
CA LEU A 119 8.74 5.38 -7.53
C LEU A 119 10.02 5.81 -8.24
N GLY A 120 11.12 5.12 -8.02
CA GLY A 120 12.40 5.46 -8.60
C GLY A 120 13.11 6.58 -7.84
N ALA A 121 14.16 7.11 -8.43
CA ALA A 121 15.05 8.06 -7.76
C ALA A 121 14.46 9.46 -7.62
N GLU A 122 13.25 9.68 -8.04
CA GLU A 122 12.60 11.00 -8.02
C GLU A 122 12.04 11.39 -6.67
N VAL A 123 12.07 10.50 -5.72
CA VAL A 123 11.46 10.74 -4.42
C VAL A 123 12.41 11.51 -3.52
#